data_4df7ce7d8d2b7f4930b8f813885bd0c4
#
_entry.id   4df7ce7d8d2b7f4930b8f813885bd0c4
#
_cell.length_a   1.000
_cell.length_b   1.000
_cell.length_c   1.000
_cell.angle_alpha   90.00
_cell.angle_beta   90.00
_cell.angle_gamma   90.00
#
_symmetry.space_group_name_H-M   'P 1'
#
loop_
_entity.id
_entity.type
_entity.pdbx_description
1 polymer ?
#
loop_
_entity_poly.entity_id
_entity_poly.type
_entity_poly.pdbx_seq_one_letter_code
_entity_poly.pdbx_strand_id
1 'polypeptide(L)'
;MRVFLIGFALALGLAAQQPNTVTASVSVIQNISAGTALFRVQLVEASLTSTVDSALAALAPAGVAAPHLAGVSVEISQGFVITTYDFRVPVPAGEFAAMRDKLITVQRNLANSQTQGIGWSSSQTNTDEQLAAALQQAMPSLLEKARQRATLLAQAMNATLGAVLQLSAPAISPDGPTVTVSLSATFAVTPEKGQ
;
A
#
# COMPACT_ATOMS: atom_id res chain seq x y z
N MET A 1 -80.03 8.27 9.18
CA MET A 1 -79.32 7.09 8.63
C MET A 1 -78.25 7.58 7.67
N ARG A 2 -76.98 7.66 8.15
CA ARG A 2 -75.83 8.13 7.36
C ARG A 2 -74.96 6.91 7.02
N VAL A 3 -74.90 6.59 5.76
CA VAL A 3 -74.09 5.48 5.22
C VAL A 3 -72.67 6.04 4.99
N PHE A 4 -71.68 5.51 5.69
CA PHE A 4 -70.26 5.72 5.49
C PHE A 4 -69.75 4.74 4.44
N LEU A 5 -69.38 5.22 3.26
CA LEU A 5 -68.62 4.49 2.26
C LEU A 5 -67.16 4.53 2.62
N ILE A 6 -66.59 3.41 3.05
CA ILE A 6 -65.17 3.20 3.25
C ILE A 6 -64.55 2.81 1.90
N GLY A 7 -63.87 3.76 1.27
CA GLY A 7 -63.08 3.49 0.08
C GLY A 7 -61.79 2.75 0.43
N PHE A 8 -61.68 1.49 0.00
CA PHE A 8 -60.44 0.71 0.10
C PHE A 8 -59.51 1.13 -1.07
N ALA A 9 -58.49 1.94 -0.79
CA ALA A 9 -57.44 2.22 -1.74
C ALA A 9 -56.43 1.06 -1.77
N LEU A 10 -56.52 0.21 -2.79
CA LEU A 10 -55.47 -0.79 -3.08
C LEU A 10 -54.20 -0.02 -3.56
N ALA A 11 -53.25 0.18 -2.69
CA ALA A 11 -51.91 0.54 -3.05
C ALA A 11 -51.23 -0.67 -3.71
N LEU A 12 -51.24 -0.73 -5.03
CA LEU A 12 -50.37 -1.62 -5.80
C LEU A 12 -48.94 -1.13 -5.62
N GLY A 13 -48.23 -1.70 -4.64
CA GLY A 13 -46.80 -1.57 -4.48
C GLY A 13 -46.13 -2.18 -5.73
N LEU A 14 -45.68 -1.35 -6.63
CA LEU A 14 -44.66 -1.72 -7.63
C LEU A 14 -43.40 -2.11 -6.86
N ALA A 15 -43.28 -3.41 -6.56
CA ALA A 15 -42.01 -3.97 -6.15
C ALA A 15 -41.05 -3.75 -7.34
N ALA A 16 -40.20 -2.74 -7.24
CA ALA A 16 -39.10 -2.57 -8.17
C ALA A 16 -38.29 -3.89 -8.12
N GLN A 17 -38.42 -4.72 -9.16
CA GLN A 17 -37.60 -5.90 -9.32
C GLN A 17 -36.14 -5.40 -9.28
N GLN A 18 -35.42 -5.77 -8.23
CA GLN A 18 -33.97 -5.53 -8.18
C GLN A 18 -33.40 -6.20 -9.43
N PRO A 19 -32.65 -5.45 -10.25
CA PRO A 19 -32.07 -6.03 -11.44
C PRO A 19 -31.17 -7.20 -11.01
N ASN A 20 -31.36 -8.37 -11.65
CA ASN A 20 -30.48 -9.49 -11.45
C ASN A 20 -29.06 -9.04 -11.81
N THR A 21 -28.14 -9.18 -10.87
CA THR A 21 -26.77 -8.68 -11.03
C THR A 21 -25.75 -9.75 -10.69
N VAL A 22 -24.59 -9.65 -11.30
CA VAL A 22 -23.40 -10.43 -10.98
C VAL A 22 -22.27 -9.47 -10.67
N THR A 23 -21.57 -9.69 -9.56
CA THR A 23 -20.38 -8.94 -9.19
C THR A 23 -19.14 -9.79 -9.36
N ALA A 24 -18.17 -9.30 -10.11
CA ALA A 24 -16.87 -9.93 -10.31
C ALA A 24 -15.76 -9.06 -9.69
N SER A 25 -15.01 -9.64 -8.73
CA SER A 25 -13.81 -9.03 -8.16
C SER A 25 -12.59 -9.69 -8.76
N VAL A 26 -11.64 -8.89 -9.25
CA VAL A 26 -10.43 -9.34 -9.93
C VAL A 26 -9.22 -8.54 -9.46
N SER A 27 -8.05 -9.14 -9.59
CA SER A 27 -6.77 -8.47 -9.32
C SER A 27 -5.73 -8.79 -10.38
N VAL A 28 -4.77 -7.90 -10.52
CA VAL A 28 -3.58 -8.04 -11.36
C VAL A 28 -2.37 -7.63 -10.55
N ILE A 29 -1.32 -8.43 -10.60
CA ILE A 29 -0.02 -8.10 -10.02
C ILE A 29 0.84 -7.53 -11.13
N GLN A 30 1.44 -6.36 -10.87
CA GLN A 30 2.40 -5.73 -11.77
C GLN A 30 3.75 -5.59 -11.08
N ASN A 31 4.82 -5.84 -11.81
CA ASN A 31 6.16 -5.51 -11.37
C ASN A 31 6.42 -4.04 -11.66
N ILE A 32 6.75 -3.27 -10.65
CA ILE A 32 7.18 -1.89 -10.79
C ILE A 32 8.54 -1.73 -10.14
N SER A 33 9.43 -1.02 -10.82
CA SER A 33 10.70 -0.68 -10.19
C SER A 33 10.43 0.32 -9.08
N ALA A 34 10.93 0.03 -7.87
CA ALA A 34 10.83 0.99 -6.77
C ALA A 34 11.49 2.31 -7.19
N GLY A 35 10.85 3.43 -6.88
CA GLY A 35 11.39 4.75 -7.20
C GLY A 35 12.39 5.22 -6.14
N THR A 36 12.13 4.89 -4.88
CA THR A 36 12.91 5.34 -3.73
C THR A 36 13.07 4.20 -2.73
N ALA A 37 14.25 4.09 -2.16
CA ALA A 37 14.51 3.28 -0.99
C ALA A 37 14.63 4.19 0.23
N LEU A 38 14.00 3.82 1.33
CA LEU A 38 14.12 4.51 2.60
C LEU A 38 14.95 3.65 3.56
N PHE A 39 16.11 4.15 3.94
CA PHE A 39 16.91 3.55 5.01
C PHE A 39 16.54 4.20 6.33
N ARG A 40 16.23 3.36 7.32
CA ARG A 40 16.13 3.76 8.73
C ARG A 40 17.44 3.36 9.38
N VAL A 41 18.18 4.34 9.88
CA VAL A 41 19.48 4.14 10.51
C VAL A 41 19.38 4.58 11.95
N GLN A 42 19.77 3.70 12.87
CA GLN A 42 19.83 4.00 14.30
C GLN A 42 21.28 3.95 14.75
N LEU A 43 21.77 5.03 15.32
CA LEU A 43 23.05 5.07 16.03
C LEU A 43 22.76 5.13 17.51
N VAL A 44 23.36 4.22 18.26
CA VAL A 44 23.27 4.14 19.73
C VAL A 44 24.61 4.53 20.32
N GLU A 45 24.62 5.51 21.21
CA GLU A 45 25.81 5.96 21.92
C GLU A 45 25.60 5.83 23.43
N ALA A 46 26.50 5.09 24.08
CA ALA A 46 26.57 4.97 25.54
C ALA A 46 27.62 5.94 26.10
N SER A 47 27.27 7.23 26.17
CA SER A 47 28.20 8.29 26.58
C SER A 47 27.45 9.48 27.19
N LEU A 48 28.03 10.07 28.24
CA LEU A 48 27.53 11.30 28.85
C LEU A 48 27.73 12.55 27.97
N THR A 49 28.62 12.45 26.98
CA THR A 49 28.97 13.56 26.08
C THR A 49 28.45 13.36 24.66
N SER A 50 27.50 12.45 24.49
CA SER A 50 26.85 12.19 23.21
C SER A 50 26.14 13.43 22.68
N THR A 51 26.39 13.79 21.42
CA THR A 51 25.77 14.93 20.74
C THR A 51 25.30 14.54 19.35
N VAL A 52 24.36 15.31 18.79
CA VAL A 52 23.95 15.14 17.38
C VAL A 52 25.11 15.25 16.43
N ASP A 53 26.06 16.15 16.70
CA ASP A 53 27.24 16.34 15.86
C ASP A 53 28.18 15.13 15.88
N SER A 54 28.35 14.48 17.06
CA SER A 54 29.13 13.23 17.16
C SER A 54 28.47 12.11 16.35
N ALA A 55 27.14 12.00 16.42
CA ALA A 55 26.38 11.00 15.68
C ALA A 55 26.48 11.25 14.16
N LEU A 56 26.36 12.50 13.72
CA LEU A 56 26.52 12.88 12.31
C LEU A 56 27.93 12.61 11.81
N ALA A 57 28.98 12.93 12.62
CA ALA A 57 30.36 12.64 12.25
C ALA A 57 30.60 11.12 12.05
N ALA A 58 30.03 10.28 12.92
CA ALA A 58 30.13 8.82 12.81
C ALA A 58 29.45 8.28 11.54
N LEU A 59 28.35 8.88 11.12
CA LEU A 59 27.53 8.46 9.97
C LEU A 59 27.87 9.21 8.66
N ALA A 60 28.70 10.24 8.69
CA ALA A 60 29.12 11.02 7.53
C ALA A 60 29.67 10.17 6.37
N PRO A 61 30.47 9.10 6.60
CA PRO A 61 30.95 8.25 5.51
C PRO A 61 29.83 7.55 4.74
N ALA A 62 28.65 7.35 5.37
CA ALA A 62 27.46 6.82 4.69
C ALA A 62 26.67 7.92 3.97
N GLY A 63 27.01 9.19 4.13
CA GLY A 63 26.23 10.29 3.55
C GLY A 63 25.01 10.69 4.38
N VAL A 64 24.93 10.26 5.63
CA VAL A 64 23.87 10.69 6.54
C VAL A 64 24.16 12.11 7.02
N ALA A 65 23.18 12.99 6.93
CA ALA A 65 23.31 14.42 7.23
C ALA A 65 22.18 14.89 8.15
N ALA A 66 22.32 16.07 8.73
CA ALA A 66 21.35 16.64 9.67
C ALA A 66 19.87 16.63 9.19
N PRO A 67 19.54 16.90 7.91
CA PRO A 67 18.15 16.80 7.44
C PRO A 67 17.53 15.41 7.55
N HIS A 68 18.33 14.37 7.69
CA HIS A 68 17.87 12.99 7.84
C HIS A 68 17.50 12.65 9.28
N LEU A 69 17.83 13.47 10.28
CA LEU A 69 17.51 13.22 11.68
C LEU A 69 16.00 13.23 11.89
N ALA A 70 15.46 12.10 12.32
CA ALA A 70 14.03 11.91 12.56
C ALA A 70 13.67 11.94 14.05
N GLY A 71 14.62 11.62 14.92
CA GLY A 71 14.39 11.63 16.37
C GLY A 71 15.64 11.36 17.17
N VAL A 72 15.58 11.76 18.44
CA VAL A 72 16.60 11.44 19.45
C VAL A 72 15.87 10.96 20.70
N SER A 73 16.30 9.85 21.26
CA SER A 73 15.82 9.37 22.55
C SER A 73 16.99 9.14 23.51
N VAL A 74 16.75 9.40 24.78
CA VAL A 74 17.74 9.22 25.85
C VAL A 74 17.15 8.30 26.91
N GLU A 75 17.88 7.28 27.24
CA GLU A 75 17.52 6.32 28.29
C GLU A 75 18.65 6.22 29.29
N ILE A 76 18.31 6.06 30.58
CA ILE A 76 19.27 5.75 31.64
C ILE A 76 19.06 4.29 32.04
N SER A 77 20.02 3.45 31.76
CA SER A 77 19.97 2.03 32.07
C SER A 77 21.24 1.59 32.76
N GLN A 78 21.12 0.93 33.92
CA GLN A 78 22.23 0.39 34.71
C GLN A 78 23.34 1.42 35.04
N GLY A 79 23.00 2.68 35.20
CA GLY A 79 23.95 3.76 35.46
C GLY A 79 24.65 4.35 34.24
N PHE A 80 24.28 3.92 33.03
CA PHE A 80 24.74 4.47 31.77
C PHE A 80 23.68 5.35 31.14
N VAL A 81 24.09 6.44 30.52
CA VAL A 81 23.24 7.24 29.63
C VAL A 81 23.41 6.67 28.22
N ILE A 82 22.29 6.20 27.66
CA ILE A 82 22.22 5.65 26.32
C ILE A 82 21.42 6.64 25.47
N THR A 83 22.04 7.20 24.43
CA THR A 83 21.37 8.08 23.46
C THR A 83 21.21 7.33 22.15
N THR A 84 19.99 7.30 21.64
CA THR A 84 19.66 6.72 20.32
C THR A 84 19.26 7.83 19.38
N TYR A 85 19.93 7.88 18.24
CA TYR A 85 19.67 8.80 17.13
C TYR A 85 19.01 8.03 15.99
N ASP A 86 17.81 8.43 15.60
CA ASP A 86 17.07 7.84 14.49
C ASP A 86 17.19 8.73 13.25
N PHE A 87 17.62 8.15 12.14
CA PHE A 87 17.74 8.84 10.86
C PHE A 87 16.86 8.13 9.80
N ARG A 88 16.29 8.95 8.90
CA ARG A 88 15.56 8.49 7.71
C ARG A 88 16.24 9.03 6.48
N VAL A 89 16.86 8.13 5.71
CA VAL A 89 17.66 8.49 4.55
C VAL A 89 16.97 7.97 3.29
N PRO A 90 16.25 8.84 2.56
CA PRO A 90 15.71 8.48 1.26
C PRO A 90 16.83 8.49 0.22
N VAL A 91 16.90 7.45 -0.58
CA VAL A 91 17.86 7.33 -1.69
C VAL A 91 17.13 6.86 -2.95
N PRO A 92 17.54 7.28 -4.15
CA PRO A 92 17.05 6.69 -5.39
C PRO A 92 17.27 5.17 -5.37
N ALA A 93 16.32 4.41 -5.91
CA ALA A 93 16.42 2.95 -5.90
C ALA A 93 17.71 2.42 -6.58
N GLY A 94 18.20 3.12 -7.61
CA GLY A 94 19.47 2.80 -8.27
C GLY A 94 20.71 2.96 -7.38
N GLU A 95 20.62 3.73 -6.28
CA GLU A 95 21.70 3.94 -5.32
C GLU A 95 21.59 3.03 -4.08
N PHE A 96 20.59 2.15 -4.04
CA PHE A 96 20.33 1.26 -2.90
C PHE A 96 21.57 0.45 -2.50
N ALA A 97 22.22 -0.20 -3.47
CA ALA A 97 23.38 -1.04 -3.22
C ALA A 97 24.57 -0.20 -2.67
N ALA A 98 24.80 0.97 -3.24
CA ALA A 98 25.85 1.86 -2.79
C ALA A 98 25.62 2.36 -1.35
N MET A 99 24.39 2.73 -1.01
CA MET A 99 24.04 3.15 0.34
C MET A 99 24.19 2.00 1.35
N ARG A 100 23.71 0.81 1.01
CA ARG A 100 23.88 -0.38 1.83
C ARG A 100 25.36 -0.66 2.13
N ASP A 101 26.21 -0.62 1.12
CA ASP A 101 27.65 -0.92 1.26
C ASP A 101 28.36 0.13 2.11
N LYS A 102 27.97 1.39 2.03
CA LYS A 102 28.45 2.45 2.91
C LYS A 102 28.04 2.20 4.37
N LEU A 103 26.78 1.82 4.63
CA LEU A 103 26.29 1.51 5.97
C LEU A 103 26.99 0.29 6.57
N ILE A 104 27.24 -0.75 5.77
CA ILE A 104 28.04 -1.92 6.18
C ILE A 104 29.45 -1.50 6.57
N THR A 105 30.06 -0.58 5.83
CA THR A 105 31.41 -0.06 6.13
C THR A 105 31.42 0.71 7.46
N VAL A 106 30.45 1.58 7.68
CA VAL A 106 30.29 2.29 8.96
C VAL A 106 30.08 1.30 10.10
N GLN A 107 29.23 0.30 9.91
CA GLN A 107 28.97 -0.74 10.91
C GLN A 107 30.21 -1.51 11.29
N ARG A 108 31.07 -1.85 10.32
CA ARG A 108 32.35 -2.52 10.59
C ARG A 108 33.33 -1.61 11.37
N ASN A 109 33.37 -0.35 11.02
CA ASN A 109 34.24 0.62 11.70
C ASN A 109 33.82 0.82 13.16
N LEU A 110 32.51 0.78 13.44
CA LEU A 110 31.96 0.93 14.79
C LEU A 110 31.92 -0.39 15.57
N ALA A 111 32.11 -1.56 14.93
CA ALA A 111 32.01 -2.87 15.58
C ALA A 111 33.00 -3.05 16.75
N ASN A 112 34.12 -2.31 16.74
CA ASN A 112 35.11 -2.35 17.83
C ASN A 112 34.91 -1.22 18.85
N SER A 113 33.90 -0.38 18.69
CA SER A 113 33.57 0.67 19.66
C SER A 113 32.86 0.04 20.86
N GLN A 114 33.30 0.41 22.06
CA GLN A 114 32.62 0.00 23.29
C GLN A 114 31.40 0.91 23.62
N THR A 115 31.29 2.04 22.98
CA THR A 115 30.31 3.09 23.31
C THR A 115 29.35 3.41 22.18
N GLN A 116 29.58 2.88 20.98
CA GLN A 116 28.75 3.17 19.80
C GLN A 116 28.34 1.88 19.10
N GLY A 117 27.08 1.86 18.67
CA GLY A 117 26.52 0.78 17.86
C GLY A 117 25.61 1.33 16.77
N ILE A 118 25.56 0.67 15.63
CA ILE A 118 24.68 1.04 14.52
C ILE A 118 23.79 -0.14 14.16
N GLY A 119 22.49 0.15 14.01
CA GLY A 119 21.50 -0.72 13.37
C GLY A 119 20.88 -0.02 12.17
N TRP A 120 20.50 -0.78 11.15
CA TRP A 120 19.77 -0.21 10.04
C TRP A 120 18.81 -1.22 9.40
N SER A 121 17.77 -0.71 8.80
CA SER A 121 16.81 -1.45 7.98
C SER A 121 16.48 -0.63 6.73
N SER A 122 15.95 -1.29 5.73
CA SER A 122 15.53 -0.59 4.51
C SER A 122 14.17 -1.06 4.05
N SER A 123 13.42 -0.14 3.46
CA SER A 123 12.17 -0.41 2.75
C SER A 123 12.21 0.28 1.39
N GLN A 124 11.60 -0.35 0.40
CA GLN A 124 11.40 0.25 -0.90
C GLN A 124 10.00 0.84 -0.96
N THR A 125 9.88 2.04 -1.53
CA THR A 125 8.61 2.73 -1.71
C THR A 125 8.44 3.12 -3.17
N ASN A 126 7.20 3.06 -3.62
CA ASN A 126 6.83 3.52 -4.95
C ASN A 126 6.33 4.95 -4.85
N THR A 127 6.61 5.78 -5.86
CA THR A 127 6.07 7.13 -5.95
C THR A 127 4.61 7.08 -6.38
N ASP A 128 3.85 8.13 -6.06
CA ASP A 128 2.45 8.26 -6.50
C ASP A 128 2.33 8.19 -8.03
N GLU A 129 3.31 8.73 -8.76
CA GLU A 129 3.36 8.66 -10.22
C GLU A 129 3.51 7.22 -10.73
N GLN A 130 4.36 6.42 -10.07
CA GLN A 130 4.55 5.01 -10.43
C GLN A 130 3.29 4.19 -10.12
N LEU A 131 2.63 4.47 -9.00
CA LEU A 131 1.37 3.82 -8.65
C LEU A 131 0.27 4.19 -9.63
N ALA A 132 0.17 5.46 -10.03
CA ALA A 132 -0.78 5.93 -11.03
C ALA A 132 -0.53 5.29 -12.41
N ALA A 133 0.73 5.18 -12.83
CA ALA A 133 1.10 4.51 -14.08
C ALA A 133 0.77 3.02 -14.04
N ALA A 134 1.05 2.34 -12.94
CA ALA A 134 0.69 0.93 -12.74
C ALA A 134 -0.82 0.71 -12.82
N LEU A 135 -1.59 1.59 -12.19
CA LEU A 135 -3.05 1.57 -12.27
C LEU A 135 -3.52 1.72 -13.72
N GLN A 136 -3.01 2.72 -14.43
CA GLN A 136 -3.38 2.99 -15.81
C GLN A 136 -3.08 1.80 -16.74
N GLN A 137 -1.95 1.13 -16.53
CA GLN A 137 -1.57 -0.06 -17.28
C GLN A 137 -2.42 -1.30 -16.91
N ALA A 138 -2.84 -1.43 -15.65
CA ALA A 138 -3.62 -2.57 -15.17
C ALA A 138 -5.09 -2.51 -15.61
N MET A 139 -5.67 -1.31 -15.76
CA MET A 139 -7.11 -1.13 -15.98
C MET A 139 -7.70 -1.91 -17.15
N PRO A 140 -7.11 -1.95 -18.36
CA PRO A 140 -7.66 -2.73 -19.47
C PRO A 140 -7.75 -4.23 -19.14
N SER A 141 -6.69 -4.78 -18.54
CA SER A 141 -6.63 -6.19 -18.15
C SER A 141 -7.61 -6.52 -17.02
N LEU A 142 -7.79 -5.62 -16.06
CA LEU A 142 -8.76 -5.79 -14.97
C LEU A 142 -10.19 -5.83 -15.49
N LEU A 143 -10.56 -4.90 -16.38
CA LEU A 143 -11.89 -4.85 -16.98
C LEU A 143 -12.19 -6.10 -17.80
N GLU A 144 -11.23 -6.57 -18.59
CA GLU A 144 -11.37 -7.79 -19.37
C GLU A 144 -11.55 -9.03 -18.46
N LYS A 145 -10.71 -9.19 -17.44
CA LYS A 145 -10.84 -10.28 -16.46
C LYS A 145 -12.16 -10.23 -15.71
N ALA A 146 -12.60 -9.02 -15.31
CA ALA A 146 -13.88 -8.85 -14.61
C ALA A 146 -15.04 -9.30 -15.51
N ARG A 147 -15.00 -8.92 -16.79
CA ARG A 147 -16.01 -9.32 -17.77
C ARG A 147 -16.02 -10.83 -18.02
N GLN A 148 -14.84 -11.44 -18.20
CA GLN A 148 -14.71 -12.89 -18.37
C GLN A 148 -15.27 -13.65 -17.17
N ARG A 149 -14.89 -13.22 -15.95
CA ARG A 149 -15.41 -13.84 -14.72
C ARG A 149 -16.91 -13.66 -14.56
N ALA A 150 -17.44 -12.47 -14.85
CA ALA A 150 -18.88 -12.22 -14.79
C ALA A 150 -19.64 -13.04 -15.83
N THR A 151 -19.08 -13.25 -17.04
CA THR A 151 -19.67 -14.11 -18.07
C THR A 151 -19.80 -15.56 -17.57
N LEU A 152 -18.76 -16.11 -16.95
CA LEU A 152 -18.81 -17.46 -16.39
C LEU A 152 -19.88 -17.58 -15.28
N LEU A 153 -19.99 -16.57 -14.42
CA LEU A 153 -21.00 -16.54 -13.38
C LEU A 153 -22.42 -16.44 -13.95
N ALA A 154 -22.63 -15.61 -14.98
CA ALA A 154 -23.92 -15.48 -15.65
C ALA A 154 -24.32 -16.80 -16.34
N GLN A 155 -23.40 -17.46 -17.03
CA GLN A 155 -23.62 -18.77 -17.64
C GLN A 155 -24.02 -19.85 -16.61
N ALA A 156 -23.34 -19.86 -15.44
CA ALA A 156 -23.69 -20.78 -14.36
C ALA A 156 -25.10 -20.53 -13.77
N MET A 157 -25.64 -19.32 -13.97
CA MET A 157 -26.99 -18.93 -13.58
C MET A 157 -28.02 -19.09 -14.70
N ASN A 158 -27.68 -19.68 -15.86
CA ASN A 158 -28.47 -19.69 -17.07
C ASN A 158 -28.96 -18.29 -17.47
N ALA A 159 -28.03 -17.33 -17.49
CA ALA A 159 -28.30 -15.95 -17.80
C ALA A 159 -27.25 -15.39 -18.77
N THR A 160 -27.63 -14.38 -19.53
CA THR A 160 -26.73 -13.62 -20.39
C THR A 160 -26.20 -12.38 -19.67
N LEU A 161 -24.90 -12.09 -19.85
CA LEU A 161 -24.24 -10.90 -19.27
C LEU A 161 -24.67 -9.66 -20.02
N GLY A 162 -25.11 -8.63 -19.28
CA GLY A 162 -25.49 -7.32 -19.80
C GLY A 162 -24.44 -6.23 -19.57
N ALA A 163 -24.92 -4.99 -19.45
CA ALA A 163 -24.08 -3.82 -19.25
C ALA A 163 -23.46 -3.79 -17.85
N VAL A 164 -22.34 -3.07 -17.75
CA VAL A 164 -21.75 -2.70 -16.44
C VAL A 164 -22.65 -1.70 -15.75
N LEU A 165 -23.09 -2.00 -14.54
CA LEU A 165 -23.93 -1.12 -13.73
C LEU A 165 -23.11 -0.29 -12.74
N GLN A 166 -22.05 -0.89 -12.21
CA GLN A 166 -21.20 -0.24 -11.21
C GLN A 166 -19.77 -0.73 -11.31
N LEU A 167 -18.83 0.18 -11.14
CA LEU A 167 -17.41 -0.09 -10.93
C LEU A 167 -17.01 0.44 -9.56
N SER A 168 -16.31 -0.35 -8.76
CA SER A 168 -15.66 0.16 -7.56
C SER A 168 -14.48 1.06 -7.94
N ALA A 169 -14.08 1.95 -7.04
CA ALA A 169 -12.77 2.55 -7.15
C ALA A 169 -11.69 1.44 -7.10
N PRO A 170 -10.69 1.47 -7.99
CA PRO A 170 -9.62 0.50 -7.95
C PRO A 170 -8.81 0.67 -6.68
N ALA A 171 -8.46 -0.44 -6.03
CA ALA A 171 -7.56 -0.47 -4.88
C ALA A 171 -6.15 -0.84 -5.33
N ILE A 172 -5.16 -0.16 -4.77
CA ILE A 172 -3.73 -0.36 -5.03
C ILE A 172 -3.07 -0.79 -3.73
N SER A 173 -2.39 -1.92 -3.75
CA SER A 173 -1.63 -2.44 -2.60
C SER A 173 -0.19 -2.66 -3.03
N PRO A 174 0.74 -1.76 -2.68
CA PRO A 174 2.15 -1.93 -2.96
C PRO A 174 2.74 -3.02 -2.04
N ASP A 175 3.58 -3.88 -2.62
CA ASP A 175 4.31 -4.94 -1.92
C ASP A 175 5.74 -5.02 -2.50
N GLY A 176 6.61 -4.16 -1.99
CA GLY A 176 7.99 -4.04 -2.45
C GLY A 176 8.08 -3.71 -3.95
N PRO A 177 8.69 -4.59 -4.76
CA PRO A 177 8.83 -4.37 -6.20
C PRO A 177 7.56 -4.69 -7.00
N THR A 178 6.50 -5.11 -6.33
CA THR A 178 5.23 -5.45 -6.97
C THR A 178 4.10 -4.56 -6.47
N VAL A 179 3.09 -4.42 -7.31
CA VAL A 179 1.85 -3.72 -6.97
C VAL A 179 0.69 -4.62 -7.35
N THR A 180 -0.19 -4.88 -6.41
CA THR A 180 -1.47 -5.53 -6.67
C THR A 180 -2.53 -4.46 -6.91
N VAL A 181 -3.11 -4.47 -8.10
CA VAL A 181 -4.26 -3.62 -8.44
C VAL A 181 -5.50 -4.49 -8.48
N SER A 182 -6.55 -4.09 -7.77
CA SER A 182 -7.81 -4.82 -7.70
C SER A 182 -9.01 -3.94 -8.07
N LEU A 183 -10.04 -4.56 -8.65
CA LEU A 183 -11.25 -3.91 -9.10
C LEU A 183 -12.44 -4.84 -8.88
N SER A 184 -13.59 -4.29 -8.50
CA SER A 184 -14.88 -4.99 -8.51
C SER A 184 -15.82 -4.33 -9.51
N ALA A 185 -16.47 -5.14 -10.34
CA ALA A 185 -17.44 -4.67 -11.33
C ALA A 185 -18.75 -5.46 -11.16
N THR A 186 -19.85 -4.73 -11.14
CA THR A 186 -21.21 -5.29 -11.10
C THR A 186 -21.87 -5.14 -12.46
N PHE A 187 -22.39 -6.22 -12.98
CA PHE A 187 -23.02 -6.31 -14.29
C PHE A 187 -24.52 -6.67 -14.15
N ALA A 188 -25.32 -6.17 -15.04
CA ALA A 188 -26.67 -6.67 -15.21
C ALA A 188 -26.62 -8.09 -15.78
N VAL A 189 -27.60 -8.94 -15.40
CA VAL A 189 -27.79 -10.24 -16.04
C VAL A 189 -29.26 -10.40 -16.42
N THR A 190 -29.49 -11.02 -17.56
CA THR A 190 -30.84 -11.33 -18.06
C THR A 190 -30.99 -12.85 -18.07
N PRO A 191 -31.95 -13.42 -17.32
CA PRO A 191 -32.21 -14.84 -17.36
C PRO A 191 -32.54 -15.28 -18.80
N GLU A 192 -31.98 -16.38 -19.25
CA GLU A 192 -32.43 -17.01 -20.50
C GLU A 192 -33.85 -17.55 -20.29
N LYS A 193 -34.76 -17.12 -21.16
CA LYS A 193 -36.10 -17.66 -21.13
C LYS A 193 -36.00 -19.18 -21.41
N GLY A 194 -36.31 -20.01 -20.40
CA GLY A 194 -36.33 -21.44 -20.56
C GLY A 194 -37.19 -21.80 -21.78
N GLN A 195 -36.60 -22.61 -22.65
CA GLN A 195 -37.33 -23.25 -23.76
C GLN A 195 -38.34 -24.24 -23.20
#